data_aaef7bd4c8201ed310a9199eaa231051
#
_entry.id   aaef7bd4c8201ed310a9199eaa231051
#
_cell.length_a   1.000
_cell.length_b   1.000
_cell.length_c   1.000
_cell.angle_alpha   90.00
_cell.angle_beta   90.00
_cell.angle_gamma   90.00
#
_symmetry.space_group_name_H-M   'P 1'
#
loop_
_entity.id
_entity.type
_entity.pdbx_description
1 polymer ?
#
loop_
_entity_poly.entity_id
_entity_poly.type
_entity_poly.pdbx_seq_one_letter_code
_entity_poly.pdbx_strand_id
1 'polypeptide(L)'
;MYDGFYNLTQKPFQLSADPDFFFQSSVHKRALAYMHYGLTQGEGFVLVIGSPGTGKTMLVKSLIKNLNKEKLLIGVMMTSQVGPEDTLRMAASTFGFSFSLTDKASLLSGFEKFIAEKAREGRRLLLIVDEAQNLPKQSLEELRMLTNLDVNGNPVFQVFLIGQPELKRTIYSADMEQLKQRIVSTFQLDPLDLEETKEYILFRLQTAGWSGTPEFTPSVFEAIHEFSGGIPRRINSLCDRLLLFGYLEELKLLDEQAVTKVIVEVKEEMLLEVADEEYESSMPPLHRFSGADSESLEHRIARLEDLVTNLRNSLNKEKALLRKAILLQLDMDAVYSDTTTSLD
;
A
#
# COMPACT_ATOMS: atom_id res chain seq x y z
N MET A 1 17.78 -9.13 18.26
CA MET A 1 17.18 -10.33 18.89
C MET A 1 17.32 -11.53 17.95
N TYR A 2 16.37 -11.83 17.06
CA TYR A 2 16.46 -13.00 16.18
C TYR A 2 17.59 -12.91 15.14
N ASP A 3 17.97 -11.70 14.73
CA ASP A 3 19.12 -11.42 13.88
C ASP A 3 20.43 -11.98 14.43
N GLY A 4 20.71 -11.76 15.72
CA GLY A 4 21.86 -12.36 16.38
C GLY A 4 21.76 -13.89 16.54
N PHE A 5 20.57 -14.42 16.79
CA PHE A 5 20.35 -15.87 16.95
C PHE A 5 20.57 -16.63 15.63
N TYR A 6 20.13 -16.06 14.50
CA TYR A 6 20.30 -16.65 13.19
C TYR A 6 21.56 -16.16 12.44
N ASN A 7 22.45 -15.42 13.12
CA ASN A 7 23.67 -14.84 12.56
C ASN A 7 23.42 -13.96 11.30
N LEU A 8 22.31 -13.22 11.29
CA LEU A 8 22.01 -12.27 10.23
C LEU A 8 22.72 -10.94 10.50
N THR A 9 23.19 -10.28 9.45
CA THR A 9 23.86 -8.97 9.53
C THR A 9 22.87 -7.83 9.76
N GLN A 10 21.60 -8.03 9.35
CA GLN A 10 20.50 -7.08 9.49
C GLN A 10 19.15 -7.79 9.36
N LYS A 11 18.08 -7.10 9.69
CA LYS A 11 16.72 -7.66 9.58
C LYS A 11 16.34 -7.84 8.10
N PRO A 12 16.03 -9.06 7.65
CA PRO A 12 15.71 -9.32 6.23
C PRO A 12 14.35 -8.75 5.79
N PHE A 13 13.36 -8.70 6.68
CA PHE A 13 11.97 -8.38 6.34
C PHE A 13 11.50 -7.01 6.87
N GLN A 14 12.38 -6.02 6.83
CA GLN A 14 12.02 -4.64 7.18
C GLN A 14 10.95 -4.09 6.24
N LEU A 15 10.02 -3.29 6.80
CA LEU A 15 8.99 -2.59 6.03
C LEU A 15 9.51 -1.31 5.37
N SER A 16 10.71 -0.85 5.74
CA SER A 16 11.36 0.30 5.12
C SER A 16 11.73 0.02 3.67
N ALA A 17 11.57 1.03 2.82
CA ALA A 17 11.90 0.94 1.40
C ALA A 17 13.41 1.11 1.17
N ASP A 18 14.17 0.03 1.40
CA ASP A 18 15.62 -0.04 1.18
C ASP A 18 15.90 -0.58 -0.24
N PRO A 19 16.60 0.20 -1.10
CA PRO A 19 16.92 -0.21 -2.46
C PRO A 19 17.76 -1.49 -2.57
N ASP A 20 18.58 -1.82 -1.58
CA ASP A 20 19.43 -3.01 -1.60
C ASP A 20 18.60 -4.30 -1.41
N PHE A 21 17.40 -4.18 -0.81
CA PHE A 21 16.45 -5.26 -0.68
C PHE A 21 15.39 -5.28 -1.80
N PHE A 22 15.63 -4.59 -2.90
CA PHE A 22 14.68 -4.57 -4.00
C PHE A 22 14.82 -5.81 -4.89
N PHE A 23 13.94 -6.76 -4.71
CA PHE A 23 13.80 -7.93 -5.58
C PHE A 23 13.09 -7.54 -6.88
N GLN A 24 13.79 -7.66 -8.01
CA GLN A 24 13.22 -7.40 -9.33
C GLN A 24 12.55 -8.67 -9.90
N SER A 25 11.30 -8.91 -9.52
CA SER A 25 10.50 -9.99 -10.13
C SER A 25 10.30 -9.77 -11.63
N SER A 26 9.77 -10.77 -12.31
CA SER A 26 9.41 -10.69 -13.74
C SER A 26 8.44 -9.52 -14.01
N VAL A 27 7.46 -9.33 -13.11
CA VAL A 27 6.48 -8.25 -13.17
C VAL A 27 7.15 -6.88 -13.01
N HIS A 28 8.09 -6.73 -12.06
CA HIS A 28 8.85 -5.48 -11.87
C HIS A 28 9.73 -5.15 -13.09
N LYS A 29 10.41 -6.15 -13.68
CA LYS A 29 11.20 -5.97 -14.90
C LYS A 29 10.34 -5.48 -16.07
N ARG A 30 9.15 -6.07 -16.24
CA ARG A 30 8.18 -5.63 -17.26
C ARG A 30 7.67 -4.22 -16.98
N ALA A 31 7.31 -3.91 -15.74
CA ALA A 31 6.89 -2.56 -15.35
C ALA A 31 7.95 -1.51 -15.69
N LEU A 32 9.21 -1.75 -15.34
CA LEU A 32 10.33 -0.87 -15.70
C LEU A 32 10.46 -0.69 -17.21
N ALA A 33 10.30 -1.76 -18.00
CA ALA A 33 10.35 -1.67 -19.46
C ALA A 33 9.22 -0.77 -20.02
N TYR A 34 7.99 -0.91 -19.51
CA TYR A 34 6.87 -0.03 -19.90
C TYR A 34 7.09 1.42 -19.48
N MET A 35 7.65 1.65 -18.29
CA MET A 35 8.00 3.00 -17.84
C MET A 35 9.10 3.61 -18.70
N HIS A 36 10.13 2.85 -19.06
CA HIS A 36 11.18 3.30 -20.00
C HIS A 36 10.62 3.58 -21.40
N TYR A 37 9.74 2.71 -21.89
CA TYR A 37 9.05 2.97 -23.17
C TYR A 37 8.26 4.29 -23.12
N GLY A 38 7.47 4.49 -22.06
CA GLY A 38 6.75 5.75 -21.86
C GLY A 38 7.68 6.95 -21.84
N LEU A 39 8.83 6.85 -21.17
CA LEU A 39 9.85 7.92 -21.13
C LEU A 39 10.42 8.26 -22.52
N THR A 40 10.57 7.28 -23.41
CA THR A 40 11.07 7.52 -24.77
C THR A 40 10.07 8.31 -25.62
N GLN A 41 8.77 8.13 -25.37
CA GLN A 41 7.73 8.94 -26.04
C GLN A 41 7.79 10.41 -25.58
N GLY A 42 8.13 10.65 -24.31
CA GLY A 42 8.41 11.98 -23.77
C GLY A 42 7.19 12.84 -23.48
N GLU A 43 5.98 12.33 -23.66
CA GLU A 43 4.73 13.08 -23.49
C GLU A 43 3.68 12.32 -22.69
N GLY A 44 2.62 13.02 -22.28
CA GLY A 44 1.42 12.45 -21.69
C GLY A 44 1.64 11.76 -20.35
N PHE A 45 0.85 10.72 -20.13
CA PHE A 45 0.80 9.99 -18.87
C PHE A 45 1.26 8.54 -19.01
N VAL A 46 2.01 8.08 -18.03
CA VAL A 46 2.28 6.64 -17.80
C VAL A 46 1.61 6.24 -16.50
N LEU A 47 0.80 5.18 -16.54
CA LEU A 47 0.11 4.67 -15.38
C LEU A 47 0.78 3.38 -14.87
N VAL A 48 1.04 3.33 -13.57
CA VAL A 48 1.44 2.11 -12.87
C VAL A 48 0.44 1.86 -11.75
N ILE A 49 -0.34 0.80 -11.91
CA ILE A 49 -1.42 0.43 -11.00
C ILE A 49 -1.03 -0.84 -10.25
N GLY A 50 -1.26 -0.89 -8.95
CA GLY A 50 -1.03 -2.12 -8.17
C GLY A 50 -1.62 -2.02 -6.78
N SER A 51 -1.93 -3.15 -6.19
CA SER A 51 -2.44 -3.23 -4.82
C SER A 51 -1.47 -2.63 -3.80
N PRO A 52 -1.94 -2.21 -2.62
CA PRO A 52 -1.05 -1.77 -1.55
C PRO A 52 0.00 -2.82 -1.21
N GLY A 53 1.25 -2.41 -1.09
CA GLY A 53 2.34 -3.31 -0.70
C GLY A 53 2.98 -4.14 -1.83
N THR A 54 2.58 -3.97 -3.11
CA THR A 54 3.19 -4.66 -4.27
C THR A 54 4.56 -4.11 -4.70
N GLY A 55 5.09 -3.09 -4.02
CA GLY A 55 6.43 -2.56 -4.32
C GLY A 55 6.46 -1.37 -5.29
N LYS A 56 5.33 -0.68 -5.55
CA LYS A 56 5.25 0.49 -6.45
C LYS A 56 6.30 1.57 -6.16
N THR A 57 6.43 1.98 -4.91
CA THR A 57 7.40 3.00 -4.48
C THR A 57 8.85 2.54 -4.69
N MET A 58 9.12 1.24 -4.50
CA MET A 58 10.45 0.67 -4.78
C MET A 58 10.76 0.66 -6.28
N LEU A 59 9.76 0.36 -7.11
CA LEU A 59 9.86 0.43 -8.56
C LEU A 59 10.24 1.85 -9.01
N VAL A 60 9.58 2.88 -8.45
CA VAL A 60 9.90 4.30 -8.71
C VAL A 60 11.32 4.63 -8.32
N LYS A 61 11.76 4.26 -7.13
CA LYS A 61 13.14 4.49 -6.67
C LYS A 61 14.16 3.84 -7.60
N SER A 62 13.90 2.60 -8.03
CA SER A 62 14.73 1.86 -8.97
C SER A 62 14.78 2.56 -10.34
N LEU A 63 13.66 3.04 -10.86
CA LEU A 63 13.61 3.82 -12.09
C LEU A 63 14.50 5.07 -11.97
N ILE A 64 14.28 5.90 -10.95
CA ILE A 64 14.99 7.17 -10.76
C ILE A 64 16.50 6.97 -10.67
N LYS A 65 16.97 5.87 -10.03
CA LYS A 65 18.38 5.53 -9.89
C LYS A 65 19.07 5.38 -11.26
N ASN A 66 18.32 4.92 -12.27
CA ASN A 66 18.85 4.60 -13.60
C ASN A 66 18.61 5.71 -14.65
N LEU A 67 17.94 6.82 -14.28
CA LEU A 67 17.64 7.90 -15.22
C LEU A 67 18.81 8.90 -15.36
N ASN A 68 18.95 9.41 -16.59
CA ASN A 68 19.93 10.48 -16.87
C ASN A 68 19.40 11.83 -16.34
N LYS A 69 19.94 12.26 -15.21
CA LYS A 69 19.56 13.50 -14.51
C LYS A 69 20.05 14.78 -15.21
N GLU A 70 20.94 14.67 -16.17
CA GLU A 70 21.40 15.83 -16.97
C GLU A 70 20.31 16.26 -17.97
N LYS A 71 19.63 15.28 -18.57
CA LYS A 71 18.59 15.53 -19.59
C LYS A 71 17.17 15.58 -19.03
N LEU A 72 17.01 15.11 -17.79
CA LEU A 72 15.69 14.95 -17.17
C LEU A 72 15.67 15.57 -15.78
N LEU A 73 14.82 16.58 -15.60
CA LEU A 73 14.52 17.14 -14.28
C LEU A 73 13.36 16.32 -13.68
N ILE A 74 13.61 15.67 -12.55
CA ILE A 74 12.66 14.74 -11.95
C ILE A 74 12.07 15.37 -10.70
N GLY A 75 10.75 15.52 -10.66
CA GLY A 75 9.97 15.86 -9.47
C GLY A 75 9.24 14.62 -8.95
N VAL A 76 9.28 14.39 -7.66
CA VAL A 76 8.51 13.31 -7.00
C VAL A 76 7.55 13.94 -6.01
N MET A 77 6.28 13.70 -6.21
CA MET A 77 5.19 14.17 -5.37
C MET A 77 4.52 12.96 -4.71
N MET A 78 4.50 12.95 -3.39
CA MET A 78 3.68 12.02 -2.63
C MET A 78 2.36 12.71 -2.28
N THR A 79 1.24 12.13 -2.69
CA THR A 79 -0.06 12.77 -2.48
C THR A 79 -0.70 12.34 -1.17
N SER A 80 -1.09 13.34 -0.38
CA SER A 80 -2.15 13.26 0.60
C SER A 80 -3.42 13.90 -0.01
N GLN A 81 -4.51 14.02 0.72
CA GLN A 81 -5.72 14.70 0.24
C GLN A 81 -5.44 16.20 -0.01
N VAL A 82 -5.11 16.54 -1.26
CA VAL A 82 -4.69 17.89 -1.66
C VAL A 82 -5.66 18.44 -2.70
N GLY A 83 -6.10 19.68 -2.52
CA GLY A 83 -6.95 20.36 -3.50
C GLY A 83 -6.24 20.66 -4.83
N PRO A 84 -6.98 21.04 -5.90
CA PRO A 84 -6.41 21.26 -7.23
C PRO A 84 -5.32 22.33 -7.27
N GLU A 85 -5.51 23.46 -6.55
CA GLU A 85 -4.51 24.54 -6.50
C GLU A 85 -3.23 24.12 -5.80
N ASP A 86 -3.36 23.39 -4.69
CA ASP A 86 -2.22 22.89 -3.94
C ASP A 86 -1.48 21.80 -4.71
N THR A 87 -2.18 21.01 -5.53
CA THR A 87 -1.56 20.02 -6.44
C THR A 87 -0.58 20.70 -7.39
N LEU A 88 -1.00 21.80 -8.04
CA LEU A 88 -0.14 22.56 -8.94
C LEU A 88 1.07 23.17 -8.21
N ARG A 89 0.84 23.72 -7.01
CA ARG A 89 1.91 24.27 -6.15
C ARG A 89 2.90 23.20 -5.74
N MET A 90 2.41 22.03 -5.30
CA MET A 90 3.26 20.91 -4.92
C MET A 90 4.06 20.41 -6.12
N ALA A 91 3.42 20.21 -7.27
CA ALA A 91 4.11 19.79 -8.50
C ALA A 91 5.24 20.76 -8.86
N ALA A 92 4.97 22.07 -8.88
CA ALA A 92 5.97 23.10 -9.18
C ALA A 92 7.14 23.09 -8.17
N SER A 93 6.83 22.95 -6.87
CA SER A 93 7.83 22.93 -5.80
C SER A 93 8.79 21.74 -5.90
N THR A 94 8.33 20.56 -6.40
CA THR A 94 9.19 19.38 -6.57
C THR A 94 10.34 19.62 -7.56
N PHE A 95 10.18 20.58 -8.46
CA PHE A 95 11.20 20.99 -9.43
C PHE A 95 12.06 22.16 -8.96
N GLY A 96 11.87 22.62 -7.71
CA GLY A 96 12.58 23.77 -7.15
C GLY A 96 12.08 25.11 -7.66
N PHE A 97 10.89 25.13 -8.28
CA PHE A 97 10.24 26.39 -8.68
C PHE A 97 9.70 27.11 -7.45
N SER A 98 10.29 28.27 -7.13
CA SER A 98 9.85 29.14 -6.03
C SER A 98 8.83 30.15 -6.55
N PHE A 99 7.66 30.18 -5.95
CA PHE A 99 6.62 31.15 -6.26
C PHE A 99 6.33 32.00 -5.01
N SER A 100 6.47 33.29 -5.15
CA SER A 100 5.90 34.25 -4.21
C SER A 100 4.45 34.47 -4.63
N LEU A 101 3.54 33.59 -4.11
CA LEU A 101 2.18 33.67 -4.07
C LEU A 101 1.33 34.49 -4.90
N THR A 102 0.18 34.05 -5.39
CA THR A 102 -1.09 34.51 -4.90
C THR A 102 -2.28 33.96 -5.65
N ASP A 103 -2.27 33.93 -6.98
CA ASP A 103 -3.37 33.40 -7.77
C ASP A 103 -2.90 32.26 -8.65
N LYS A 104 -3.83 31.37 -8.96
CA LYS A 104 -3.60 30.19 -9.79
C LYS A 104 -3.07 30.54 -11.17
N ALA A 105 -3.56 31.62 -11.80
CA ALA A 105 -3.17 31.99 -13.14
C ALA A 105 -1.70 32.45 -13.19
N SER A 106 -1.28 33.25 -12.23
CA SER A 106 0.12 33.66 -12.06
C SER A 106 1.06 32.49 -11.80
N LEU A 107 0.62 31.52 -10.96
CA LEU A 107 1.38 30.30 -10.67
C LEU A 107 1.55 29.48 -11.95
N LEU A 108 0.47 29.23 -12.68
CA LEU A 108 0.49 28.44 -13.92
C LEU A 108 1.41 29.11 -14.96
N SER A 109 1.21 30.40 -15.23
CA SER A 109 2.04 31.13 -16.21
C SER A 109 3.52 31.18 -15.81
N GLY A 110 3.82 31.32 -14.50
CA GLY A 110 5.19 31.28 -14.00
C GLY A 110 5.83 29.91 -14.17
N PHE A 111 5.06 28.86 -13.88
CA PHE A 111 5.55 27.47 -14.02
C PHE A 111 5.72 27.06 -15.49
N GLU A 112 4.83 27.48 -16.37
CA GLU A 112 4.97 27.31 -17.82
C GLU A 112 6.26 27.95 -18.36
N LYS A 113 6.57 29.16 -17.93
CA LYS A 113 7.83 29.85 -18.27
C LYS A 113 9.05 29.08 -17.77
N PHE A 114 9.00 28.59 -16.53
CA PHE A 114 10.05 27.78 -15.96
C PHE A 114 10.27 26.49 -16.76
N ILE A 115 9.19 25.78 -17.12
CA ILE A 115 9.25 24.57 -17.96
C ILE A 115 9.90 24.91 -19.32
N ALA A 116 9.47 25.98 -19.97
CA ALA A 116 10.01 26.41 -21.26
C ALA A 116 11.51 26.81 -21.17
N GLU A 117 11.94 27.40 -20.05
CA GLU A 117 13.35 27.73 -19.79
C GLU A 117 14.19 26.45 -19.69
N LYS A 118 13.74 25.49 -18.87
CA LYS A 118 14.43 24.20 -18.72
C LYS A 118 14.49 23.41 -20.02
N ALA A 119 13.45 23.48 -20.82
CA ALA A 119 13.44 22.86 -22.14
C ALA A 119 14.48 23.49 -23.10
N ARG A 120 14.69 24.82 -23.04
CA ARG A 120 15.76 25.51 -23.82
C ARG A 120 17.17 25.11 -23.35
N GLU A 121 17.31 24.74 -22.06
CA GLU A 121 18.54 24.15 -21.52
C GLU A 121 18.74 22.68 -21.97
N GLY A 122 17.84 22.12 -22.75
CA GLY A 122 17.89 20.72 -23.22
C GLY A 122 17.36 19.71 -22.18
N ARG A 123 16.62 20.16 -21.18
CA ARG A 123 16.09 19.31 -20.09
C ARG A 123 14.58 19.20 -20.19
N ARG A 124 14.06 17.98 -20.14
CA ARG A 124 12.62 17.72 -19.99
C ARG A 124 12.26 17.54 -18.53
N LEU A 125 11.00 17.76 -18.18
CA LEU A 125 10.49 17.56 -16.83
C LEU A 125 9.68 16.26 -16.76
N LEU A 126 9.98 15.46 -15.75
CA LEU A 126 9.22 14.26 -15.39
C LEU A 126 8.66 14.45 -13.99
N LEU A 127 7.34 14.54 -13.87
CA LEU A 127 6.64 14.50 -12.60
C LEU A 127 6.23 13.05 -12.29
N ILE A 128 6.64 12.54 -11.16
CA ILE A 128 6.20 11.25 -10.64
C ILE A 128 5.27 11.52 -9.46
N VAL A 129 4.04 11.04 -9.56
CA VAL A 129 3.01 11.18 -8.51
C VAL A 129 2.77 9.82 -7.90
N ASP A 130 3.22 9.62 -6.67
CA ASP A 130 2.93 8.40 -5.90
C ASP A 130 1.62 8.56 -5.10
N GLU A 131 0.91 7.44 -4.88
CA GLU A 131 -0.42 7.40 -4.27
C GLU A 131 -1.45 8.28 -5.01
N ALA A 132 -1.37 8.32 -6.34
CA ALA A 132 -2.15 9.21 -7.21
C ALA A 132 -3.67 8.99 -7.15
N GLN A 133 -4.18 7.89 -6.56
CA GLN A 133 -5.62 7.71 -6.30
C GLN A 133 -6.17 8.73 -5.29
N ASN A 134 -5.31 9.39 -4.52
CA ASN A 134 -5.71 10.44 -3.58
C ASN A 134 -5.95 11.78 -4.26
N LEU A 135 -5.56 11.93 -5.54
CA LEU A 135 -5.81 13.16 -6.31
C LEU A 135 -7.28 13.25 -6.72
N PRO A 136 -7.95 14.37 -6.48
CA PRO A 136 -9.25 14.63 -7.07
C PRO A 136 -9.15 14.77 -8.59
N LYS A 137 -10.23 14.48 -9.32
CA LYS A 137 -10.29 14.56 -10.79
C LYS A 137 -9.83 15.91 -11.34
N GLN A 138 -10.18 16.98 -10.66
CA GLN A 138 -9.77 18.34 -11.02
C GLN A 138 -8.24 18.50 -10.99
N SER A 139 -7.56 17.91 -10.01
CA SER A 139 -6.09 17.90 -9.94
C SER A 139 -5.46 17.14 -11.11
N LEU A 140 -6.03 16.02 -11.49
CA LEU A 140 -5.59 15.25 -12.67
C LEU A 140 -5.75 16.06 -13.96
N GLU A 141 -6.83 16.84 -14.10
CA GLU A 141 -7.03 17.74 -15.24
C GLU A 141 -6.02 18.90 -15.27
N GLU A 142 -5.65 19.47 -14.11
CA GLU A 142 -4.58 20.46 -14.04
C GLU A 142 -3.24 19.88 -14.53
N LEU A 143 -2.89 18.69 -14.10
CA LEU A 143 -1.69 18.01 -14.59
C LEU A 143 -1.76 17.70 -16.09
N ARG A 144 -2.96 17.37 -16.61
CA ARG A 144 -3.17 17.16 -18.05
C ARG A 144 -2.88 18.43 -18.85
N MET A 145 -3.29 19.60 -18.37
CA MET A 145 -3.00 20.87 -19.02
C MET A 145 -1.49 21.09 -19.17
N LEU A 146 -0.70 20.75 -18.16
CA LEU A 146 0.77 20.85 -18.23
C LEU A 146 1.39 19.90 -19.27
N THR A 147 0.81 18.72 -19.51
CA THR A 147 1.33 17.79 -20.51
C THR A 147 1.12 18.27 -21.97
N ASN A 148 0.34 19.34 -22.18
CA ASN A 148 0.17 19.95 -23.50
C ASN A 148 1.30 20.93 -23.86
N LEU A 149 2.17 21.24 -22.90
CA LEU A 149 3.26 22.18 -23.14
C LEU A 149 4.30 21.57 -24.08
N ASP A 150 4.61 22.29 -25.14
CA ASP A 150 5.68 21.97 -26.07
C ASP A 150 6.63 23.16 -26.28
N VAL A 151 7.85 22.85 -26.70
CA VAL A 151 8.83 23.84 -27.13
C VAL A 151 9.38 23.39 -28.46
N ASN A 152 9.11 24.17 -29.51
CA ASN A 152 9.48 23.86 -30.90
C ASN A 152 8.89 22.51 -31.40
N GLY A 153 7.67 22.20 -31.00
CA GLY A 153 6.97 20.96 -31.35
C GLY A 153 7.45 19.72 -30.62
N ASN A 154 8.28 19.88 -29.57
CA ASN A 154 8.71 18.77 -28.71
C ASN A 154 8.04 18.86 -27.36
N PRO A 155 7.40 17.78 -26.88
CA PRO A 155 6.84 17.69 -25.54
C PRO A 155 7.92 17.87 -24.48
N VAL A 156 7.64 18.65 -23.44
CA VAL A 156 8.63 19.03 -22.42
C VAL A 156 8.26 18.62 -21.01
N PHE A 157 7.02 18.19 -20.82
CA PHE A 157 6.48 17.80 -19.52
C PHE A 157 5.74 16.48 -19.61
N GLN A 158 6.13 15.52 -18.77
CA GLN A 158 5.54 14.19 -18.70
C GLN A 158 5.17 13.83 -17.27
N VAL A 159 4.11 13.05 -17.07
CA VAL A 159 3.60 12.66 -15.77
C VAL A 159 3.52 11.14 -15.64
N PHE A 160 4.09 10.60 -14.59
CA PHE A 160 3.90 9.22 -14.18
C PHE A 160 2.95 9.19 -12.98
N LEU A 161 1.81 8.53 -13.14
CA LEU A 161 0.82 8.32 -12.09
C LEU A 161 0.96 6.90 -11.56
N ILE A 162 1.28 6.80 -10.29
CA ILE A 162 1.48 5.54 -9.59
C ILE A 162 0.43 5.46 -8.49
N GLY A 163 -0.37 4.40 -8.50
CA GLY A 163 -1.49 4.34 -7.56
C GLY A 163 -2.11 2.96 -7.43
N GLN A 164 -3.21 2.94 -6.72
CA GLN A 164 -4.00 1.76 -6.44
C GLN A 164 -5.08 1.56 -7.55
N PRO A 165 -5.78 0.40 -7.58
CA PRO A 165 -6.80 0.12 -8.59
C PRO A 165 -7.90 1.18 -8.72
N GLU A 166 -8.17 1.94 -7.64
CA GLU A 166 -9.13 3.05 -7.60
C GLU A 166 -8.75 4.15 -8.59
N LEU A 167 -7.45 4.44 -8.75
CA LEU A 167 -6.95 5.40 -9.74
C LEU A 167 -7.41 5.02 -11.16
N LYS A 168 -7.33 3.73 -11.49
CA LYS A 168 -7.78 3.24 -12.79
C LYS A 168 -9.27 3.51 -12.99
N ARG A 169 -10.10 3.23 -11.96
CA ARG A 169 -11.54 3.51 -12.02
C ARG A 169 -11.82 5.00 -12.24
N THR A 170 -11.09 5.87 -11.55
CA THR A 170 -11.21 7.32 -11.70
C THR A 170 -10.85 7.77 -13.11
N ILE A 171 -9.71 7.36 -13.64
CA ILE A 171 -9.21 7.78 -14.96
C ILE A 171 -10.10 7.26 -16.10
N TYR A 172 -10.65 6.05 -15.97
CA TYR A 172 -11.50 5.45 -16.98
C TYR A 172 -13.00 5.81 -16.82
N SER A 173 -13.34 6.73 -15.92
CA SER A 173 -14.69 7.27 -15.82
C SER A 173 -15.02 8.19 -17.01
N ALA A 174 -16.30 8.34 -17.35
CA ALA A 174 -16.76 9.05 -18.55
C ALA A 174 -16.35 10.53 -18.60
N ASP A 175 -16.17 11.16 -17.46
CA ASP A 175 -15.78 12.56 -17.31
C ASP A 175 -14.26 12.81 -17.43
N MET A 176 -13.45 11.75 -17.60
CA MET A 176 -11.98 11.83 -17.73
C MET A 176 -11.47 11.45 -19.13
N GLU A 177 -12.31 11.51 -20.14
CA GLU A 177 -11.97 11.06 -21.50
C GLU A 177 -10.75 11.81 -22.10
N GLN A 178 -10.61 13.11 -21.81
CA GLN A 178 -9.49 13.90 -22.30
C GLN A 178 -8.15 13.48 -21.71
N LEU A 179 -8.14 13.10 -20.42
CA LEU A 179 -6.93 12.58 -19.77
C LEU A 179 -6.61 11.17 -20.29
N LYS A 180 -7.62 10.33 -20.48
CA LYS A 180 -7.48 8.97 -21.01
C LYS A 180 -6.81 8.97 -22.38
N GLN A 181 -7.14 9.92 -23.26
CA GLN A 181 -6.50 10.07 -24.58
C GLN A 181 -5.02 10.46 -24.51
N ARG A 182 -4.54 10.94 -23.37
CA ARG A 182 -3.13 11.29 -23.13
C ARG A 182 -2.33 10.20 -22.43
N ILE A 183 -2.93 9.02 -22.21
CA ILE A 183 -2.22 7.89 -21.61
C ILE A 183 -1.41 7.18 -22.69
N VAL A 184 -0.10 7.21 -22.53
CA VAL A 184 0.86 6.55 -23.42
C VAL A 184 0.98 5.07 -23.10
N SER A 185 1.01 4.74 -21.82
CA SER A 185 1.08 3.34 -21.38
C SER A 185 0.44 3.13 -20.00
N THR A 186 -0.10 1.94 -19.81
CA THR A 186 -0.63 1.49 -18.52
C THR A 186 -0.02 0.14 -18.19
N PHE A 187 0.50 0.01 -17.00
CA PHE A 187 1.00 -1.26 -16.49
C PHE A 187 0.33 -1.60 -15.14
N GLN A 188 -0.07 -2.86 -15.01
CA GLN A 188 -0.59 -3.39 -13.77
C GLN A 188 0.49 -4.21 -13.06
N LEU A 189 0.83 -3.81 -11.85
CA LEU A 189 1.80 -4.51 -11.00
C LEU A 189 1.04 -5.55 -10.18
N ASP A 190 1.07 -6.78 -10.68
CA ASP A 190 0.43 -7.92 -10.04
C ASP A 190 1.28 -8.43 -8.87
N PRO A 191 0.68 -9.15 -7.91
CA PRO A 191 1.41 -9.85 -6.85
C PRO A 191 2.40 -10.88 -7.42
N LEU A 192 3.35 -11.30 -6.60
CA LEU A 192 4.31 -12.37 -6.92
C LEU A 192 3.57 -13.71 -7.02
N ASP A 193 3.97 -14.56 -7.97
CA ASP A 193 3.54 -15.95 -7.97
C ASP A 193 4.26 -16.79 -6.89
N LEU A 194 3.98 -18.08 -6.80
CA LEU A 194 4.54 -18.94 -5.76
C LEU A 194 6.08 -19.04 -5.86
N GLU A 195 6.61 -19.23 -7.07
CA GLU A 195 8.06 -19.34 -7.26
C GLU A 195 8.76 -18.01 -6.99
N GLU A 196 8.20 -16.89 -7.48
CA GLU A 196 8.70 -15.55 -7.19
C GLU A 196 8.61 -15.21 -5.71
N THR A 197 7.57 -15.69 -4.99
CA THR A 197 7.44 -15.53 -3.54
C THR A 197 8.60 -16.23 -2.81
N LYS A 198 8.91 -17.45 -3.20
CA LYS A 198 10.06 -18.20 -2.65
C LYS A 198 11.36 -17.51 -2.96
N GLU A 199 11.60 -17.13 -4.22
CA GLU A 199 12.80 -16.40 -4.64
C GLU A 199 12.95 -15.08 -3.89
N TYR A 200 11.84 -14.35 -3.68
CA TYR A 200 11.80 -13.11 -2.93
C TYR A 200 12.25 -13.30 -1.47
N ILE A 201 11.71 -14.33 -0.79
CA ILE A 201 12.07 -14.63 0.61
C ILE A 201 13.55 -14.98 0.70
N LEU A 202 14.02 -15.88 -0.16
CA LEU A 202 15.43 -16.30 -0.18
C LEU A 202 16.37 -15.14 -0.52
N PHE A 203 16.02 -14.30 -1.49
CA PHE A 203 16.80 -13.10 -1.84
C PHE A 203 16.96 -12.17 -0.64
N ARG A 204 15.90 -11.91 0.10
CA ARG A 204 15.94 -11.03 1.28
C ARG A 204 16.76 -11.62 2.42
N LEU A 205 16.64 -12.91 2.66
CA LEU A 205 17.47 -13.64 3.64
C LEU A 205 18.96 -13.58 3.25
N GLN A 206 19.29 -13.88 2.00
CA GLN A 206 20.65 -13.83 1.49
C GLN A 206 21.26 -12.44 1.59
N THR A 207 20.48 -11.39 1.24
CA THR A 207 20.91 -10.00 1.37
C THR A 207 21.18 -9.62 2.83
N ALA A 208 20.49 -10.25 3.77
CA ALA A 208 20.72 -10.08 5.21
C ALA A 208 21.82 -10.98 5.78
N GLY A 209 22.58 -11.71 4.95
CA GLY A 209 23.69 -12.55 5.39
C GLY A 209 23.29 -13.95 5.85
N TRP A 210 22.11 -14.43 5.48
CA TRP A 210 21.64 -15.78 5.83
C TRP A 210 22.58 -16.86 5.28
N SER A 211 23.01 -17.77 6.15
CA SER A 211 23.94 -18.86 5.87
C SER A 211 23.31 -20.26 5.93
N GLY A 212 21.97 -20.35 5.82
CA GLY A 212 21.22 -21.60 5.88
C GLY A 212 20.48 -21.87 7.19
N THR A 213 20.64 -21.01 8.19
CA THR A 213 19.87 -21.13 9.47
C THR A 213 19.06 -19.85 9.68
N PRO A 214 17.72 -19.96 9.94
CA PRO A 214 16.94 -21.20 10.00
C PRO A 214 16.78 -21.84 8.62
N GLU A 215 16.60 -23.17 8.59
CA GLU A 215 16.15 -23.90 7.41
C GLU A 215 14.64 -23.75 7.23
N PHE A 216 14.18 -23.79 5.97
CA PHE A 216 12.76 -23.70 5.62
C PHE A 216 12.33 -24.95 4.86
N THR A 217 11.26 -25.62 5.28
CA THR A 217 10.67 -26.67 4.47
C THR A 217 9.94 -26.07 3.25
N PRO A 218 9.81 -26.79 2.12
CA PRO A 218 9.11 -26.29 0.93
C PRO A 218 7.68 -25.82 1.21
N SER A 219 6.94 -26.52 2.07
CA SER A 219 5.55 -26.21 2.46
C SER A 219 5.41 -24.84 3.15
N VAL A 220 6.45 -24.32 3.77
CA VAL A 220 6.45 -22.98 4.38
C VAL A 220 6.24 -21.89 3.33
N PHE A 221 6.89 -22.01 2.16
CA PHE A 221 6.76 -21.01 1.10
C PHE A 221 5.35 -21.01 0.49
N GLU A 222 4.73 -22.19 0.38
CA GLU A 222 3.35 -22.35 -0.08
C GLU A 222 2.38 -21.69 0.90
N ALA A 223 2.50 -21.97 2.19
CA ALA A 223 1.67 -21.38 3.23
C ALA A 223 1.83 -19.84 3.31
N ILE A 224 3.07 -19.33 3.18
CA ILE A 224 3.32 -17.88 3.14
C ILE A 224 2.67 -17.25 1.90
N HIS A 225 2.80 -17.89 0.73
CA HIS A 225 2.20 -17.39 -0.51
C HIS A 225 0.68 -17.35 -0.40
N GLU A 226 0.04 -18.42 0.06
CA GLU A 226 -1.42 -18.51 0.24
C GLU A 226 -1.94 -17.41 1.19
N PHE A 227 -1.30 -17.24 2.35
CA PHE A 227 -1.70 -16.22 3.32
C PHE A 227 -1.50 -14.80 2.80
N SER A 228 -0.33 -14.52 2.19
CA SER A 228 0.04 -13.17 1.73
C SER A 228 -0.63 -12.77 0.41
N GLY A 229 -1.11 -13.74 -0.38
CA GLY A 229 -1.55 -13.55 -1.76
C GLY A 229 -0.42 -13.05 -2.66
N GLY A 230 0.85 -13.38 -2.37
CA GLY A 230 2.01 -12.93 -3.11
C GLY A 230 2.34 -11.44 -2.95
N ILE A 231 1.75 -10.74 -1.98
CA ILE A 231 1.98 -9.30 -1.76
C ILE A 231 3.22 -9.09 -0.88
N PRO A 232 4.31 -8.47 -1.39
CA PRO A 232 5.59 -8.31 -0.69
C PRO A 232 5.50 -7.76 0.73
N ARG A 233 4.65 -6.77 0.96
CA ARG A 233 4.47 -6.19 2.30
C ARG A 233 3.89 -7.20 3.29
N ARG A 234 2.94 -8.04 2.85
CA ARG A 234 2.35 -9.10 3.69
C ARG A 234 3.35 -10.23 3.92
N ILE A 235 4.12 -10.61 2.87
CA ILE A 235 5.21 -11.58 3.00
C ILE A 235 6.21 -11.11 4.06
N ASN A 236 6.65 -9.84 3.99
CA ASN A 236 7.58 -9.29 4.97
C ASN A 236 7.03 -9.35 6.39
N SER A 237 5.79 -8.90 6.60
CA SER A 237 5.16 -8.91 7.93
C SER A 237 5.08 -10.31 8.51
N LEU A 238 4.67 -11.30 7.69
CA LEU A 238 4.57 -12.69 8.14
C LEU A 238 5.95 -13.31 8.41
N CYS A 239 6.93 -13.09 7.51
CA CYS A 239 8.27 -13.64 7.66
C CYS A 239 9.04 -13.04 8.85
N ASP A 240 8.86 -11.74 9.14
CA ASP A 240 9.47 -11.12 10.33
C ASP A 240 8.93 -11.74 11.62
N ARG A 241 7.62 -11.97 11.69
CA ARG A 241 6.97 -12.67 12.83
C ARG A 241 7.39 -14.14 12.90
N LEU A 242 7.52 -14.82 11.77
CA LEU A 242 7.95 -16.22 11.73
C LEU A 242 9.39 -16.38 12.23
N LEU A 243 10.29 -15.47 11.88
CA LEU A 243 11.66 -15.48 12.43
C LEU A 243 11.68 -15.15 13.92
N LEU A 244 10.82 -14.25 14.38
CA LEU A 244 10.69 -13.93 15.79
C LEU A 244 10.13 -15.13 16.57
N PHE A 245 9.08 -15.79 16.07
CA PHE A 245 8.52 -17.02 16.65
C PHE A 245 9.58 -18.11 16.74
N GLY A 246 10.30 -18.36 15.64
CA GLY A 246 11.36 -19.37 15.63
C GLY A 246 12.51 -19.07 16.61
N TYR A 247 12.82 -17.79 16.86
CA TYR A 247 13.76 -17.38 17.88
C TYR A 247 13.26 -17.66 19.30
N LEU A 248 11.97 -17.36 19.57
CA LEU A 248 11.37 -17.58 20.89
C LEU A 248 11.26 -19.06 21.25
N GLU A 249 11.00 -19.91 20.25
CA GLU A 249 10.91 -21.37 20.38
C GLU A 249 12.26 -22.07 20.14
N GLU A 250 13.36 -21.33 19.97
CA GLU A 250 14.72 -21.83 19.69
C GLU A 250 14.80 -22.77 18.47
N LEU A 251 13.95 -22.57 17.46
CA LEU A 251 13.84 -23.40 16.27
C LEU A 251 14.97 -23.07 15.28
N LYS A 252 15.63 -24.11 14.74
CA LYS A 252 16.58 -24.00 13.63
C LYS A 252 15.97 -24.43 12.29
N LEU A 253 14.82 -25.09 12.34
CA LEU A 253 14.02 -25.51 11.19
C LEU A 253 12.62 -24.88 11.35
N LEU A 254 12.19 -24.16 10.34
CA LEU A 254 10.84 -23.61 10.23
C LEU A 254 10.05 -24.51 9.28
N ASP A 255 9.04 -25.15 9.80
CA ASP A 255 8.16 -26.07 9.09
C ASP A 255 6.74 -25.49 8.93
N GLU A 256 5.85 -26.25 8.34
CA GLU A 256 4.46 -25.88 8.12
C GLU A 256 3.71 -25.62 9.43
N GLN A 257 4.04 -26.36 10.50
CA GLN A 257 3.40 -26.16 11.80
C GLN A 257 3.77 -24.82 12.39
N ALA A 258 5.04 -24.41 12.30
CA ALA A 258 5.51 -23.12 12.78
C ALA A 258 4.82 -21.96 12.04
N VAL A 259 4.75 -22.01 10.71
CA VAL A 259 4.10 -20.95 9.93
C VAL A 259 2.59 -20.90 10.17
N THR A 260 1.94 -22.05 10.32
CA THR A 260 0.49 -22.12 10.60
C THR A 260 0.15 -21.46 11.94
N LYS A 261 0.93 -21.72 13.01
CA LYS A 261 0.74 -21.05 14.30
C LYS A 261 0.82 -19.54 14.17
N VAL A 262 1.86 -19.03 13.50
CA VAL A 262 2.02 -17.58 13.30
C VAL A 262 0.88 -17.00 12.47
N ILE A 263 0.39 -17.71 11.44
CA ILE A 263 -0.76 -17.27 10.64
C ILE A 263 -2.03 -17.17 11.48
N VAL A 264 -2.26 -18.11 12.39
CA VAL A 264 -3.41 -18.08 13.30
C VAL A 264 -3.34 -16.85 14.21
N GLU A 265 -2.19 -16.62 14.85
CA GLU A 265 -1.97 -15.43 15.71
C GLU A 265 -2.23 -14.12 14.94
N VAL A 266 -1.69 -14.01 13.71
CA VAL A 266 -1.90 -12.80 12.87
C VAL A 266 -3.37 -12.63 12.51
N LYS A 267 -4.09 -13.71 12.20
CA LYS A 267 -5.53 -13.65 11.89
C LYS A 267 -6.36 -13.23 13.11
N GLU A 268 -6.03 -13.74 14.29
CA GLU A 268 -6.70 -13.35 15.53
C GLU A 268 -6.50 -11.85 15.83
N GLU A 269 -5.27 -11.34 15.70
CA GLU A 269 -5.01 -9.90 15.86
C GLU A 269 -5.82 -9.05 14.86
N MET A 270 -5.86 -9.43 13.59
CA MET A 270 -6.64 -8.72 12.57
C MET A 270 -8.15 -8.71 12.88
N LEU A 271 -8.68 -9.79 13.44
CA LEU A 271 -10.09 -9.86 13.83
C LEU A 271 -10.39 -8.94 15.02
N LEU A 272 -9.45 -8.79 15.96
CA LEU A 272 -9.58 -7.87 17.09
C LEU A 272 -9.55 -6.41 16.63
N GLU A 273 -8.63 -6.05 15.71
CA GLU A 273 -8.56 -4.70 15.14
C GLU A 273 -9.85 -4.30 14.41
N VAL A 274 -10.43 -5.20 13.61
CA VAL A 274 -11.72 -4.95 12.92
C VAL A 274 -12.87 -4.77 13.91
N ALA A 275 -12.88 -5.55 15.00
CA ALA A 275 -13.90 -5.42 16.03
C ALA A 275 -13.78 -4.07 16.78
N ASP A 276 -12.57 -3.58 17.00
CA ASP A 276 -12.32 -2.28 17.65
C ASP A 276 -12.71 -1.12 16.72
N GLU A 277 -12.42 -1.18 15.42
CA GLU A 277 -12.84 -0.17 14.44
C GLU A 277 -14.37 -0.11 14.28
N GLU A 278 -15.05 -1.24 14.26
CA GLU A 278 -16.53 -1.30 14.25
C GLU A 278 -17.12 -0.74 15.55
N TYR A 279 -16.45 -0.97 16.67
CA TYR A 279 -16.86 -0.43 17.97
C TYR A 279 -16.68 1.11 18.02
N GLU A 280 -15.54 1.64 17.57
CA GLU A 280 -15.29 3.08 17.52
C GLU A 280 -16.23 3.78 16.50
N SER A 281 -16.51 3.17 15.36
CA SER A 281 -17.41 3.73 14.34
C SER A 281 -18.89 3.70 14.76
N SER A 282 -19.26 2.80 15.67
CA SER A 282 -20.60 2.68 16.23
C SER A 282 -20.85 3.58 17.45
N MET A 283 -19.80 4.20 18.00
CA MET A 283 -19.94 5.17 19.07
C MET A 283 -20.55 6.47 18.54
N PRO A 284 -21.62 6.99 19.16
CA PRO A 284 -22.12 8.32 18.82
C PRO A 284 -21.00 9.34 19.13
N PRO A 285 -20.84 10.39 18.28
CA PRO A 285 -19.80 11.37 18.47
C PRO A 285 -19.87 11.94 19.88
N LEU A 286 -18.82 11.75 20.66
CA LEU A 286 -18.64 12.43 21.93
C LEU A 286 -18.64 13.93 21.65
N HIS A 287 -19.77 14.59 21.87
CA HIS A 287 -19.83 16.04 21.87
C HIS A 287 -18.75 16.53 22.83
N ARG A 288 -17.75 17.24 22.28
CA ARG A 288 -16.83 18.04 23.08
C ARG A 288 -17.69 18.98 23.94
N PHE A 289 -17.72 18.71 25.21
CA PHE A 289 -18.35 19.61 26.17
C PHE A 289 -17.59 20.94 26.17
N SER A 290 -18.05 21.90 25.35
CA SER A 290 -17.82 23.29 25.61
C SER A 290 -18.76 23.67 26.78
N GLY A 291 -18.16 24.03 27.90
CA GLY A 291 -18.89 24.29 29.14
C GLY A 291 -20.01 25.28 28.98
N ALA A 292 -21.10 24.92 29.54
CA ALA A 292 -22.19 25.65 30.16
C ALA A 292 -23.55 25.01 29.85
N ASP A 293 -23.78 23.81 30.38
CA ASP A 293 -25.16 23.37 30.66
C ASP A 293 -25.10 22.43 31.88
N SER A 294 -25.68 22.89 32.98
CA SER A 294 -25.84 22.11 34.22
C SER A 294 -26.91 21.07 34.03
N GLU A 295 -26.61 19.98 33.28
CA GLU A 295 -27.40 18.76 33.38
C GLU A 295 -27.33 18.24 34.81
N SER A 296 -28.46 18.02 35.44
CA SER A 296 -28.52 17.48 36.79
C SER A 296 -27.79 16.14 36.88
N LEU A 297 -27.10 15.89 37.98
CA LEU A 297 -26.43 14.62 38.25
C LEU A 297 -27.35 13.40 38.00
N GLU A 298 -28.64 13.55 38.24
CA GLU A 298 -29.66 12.52 38.02
C GLU A 298 -29.80 12.13 36.51
N HIS A 299 -29.76 13.10 35.59
CA HIS A 299 -29.79 12.83 34.15
C HIS A 299 -28.52 12.10 33.66
N ARG A 300 -27.38 12.42 34.24
CA ARG A 300 -26.11 11.77 33.93
C ARG A 300 -26.09 10.32 34.43
N ILE A 301 -26.65 10.09 35.62
CA ILE A 301 -26.76 8.75 36.17
C ILE A 301 -27.71 7.89 35.36
N ALA A 302 -28.90 8.39 35.01
CA ALA A 302 -29.85 7.68 34.18
C ALA A 302 -29.27 7.27 32.81
N ARG A 303 -28.48 8.15 32.21
CA ARG A 303 -27.82 7.90 30.93
C ARG A 303 -26.71 6.84 31.02
N LEU A 304 -25.97 6.81 32.12
CA LEU A 304 -24.99 5.77 32.41
C LEU A 304 -25.65 4.42 32.70
N GLU A 305 -26.77 4.39 33.39
CA GLU A 305 -27.56 3.19 33.65
C GLU A 305 -28.13 2.59 32.35
N ASP A 306 -28.62 3.43 31.42
CA ASP A 306 -29.06 3.00 30.08
C ASP A 306 -27.90 2.44 29.26
N LEU A 307 -26.74 3.06 29.27
CA LEU A 307 -25.52 2.59 28.60
C LEU A 307 -25.07 1.24 29.14
N VAL A 308 -25.02 1.07 30.44
CA VAL A 308 -24.66 -0.20 31.09
C VAL A 308 -25.66 -1.31 30.76
N THR A 309 -26.95 -0.96 30.69
CA THR A 309 -28.01 -1.92 30.35
C THR A 309 -27.90 -2.35 28.89
N ASN A 310 -27.61 -1.42 27.97
CA ASN A 310 -27.40 -1.72 26.55
C ASN A 310 -26.14 -2.58 26.31
N LEU A 311 -25.02 -2.27 26.98
CA LEU A 311 -23.80 -3.07 26.96
C LEU A 311 -24.04 -4.50 27.48
N ARG A 312 -24.78 -4.64 28.59
CA ARG A 312 -25.14 -5.94 29.14
C ARG A 312 -26.01 -6.76 28.21
N ASN A 313 -26.94 -6.13 27.49
CA ASN A 313 -27.80 -6.77 26.51
C ASN A 313 -27.02 -7.21 25.26
N SER A 314 -26.07 -6.40 24.80
CA SER A 314 -25.16 -6.73 23.69
C SER A 314 -24.29 -7.93 24.05
N LEU A 315 -23.63 -7.92 25.21
CA LEU A 315 -22.82 -9.02 25.72
C LEU A 315 -23.61 -10.33 25.87
N ASN A 316 -24.86 -10.26 26.27
CA ASN A 316 -25.74 -11.44 26.38
C ASN A 316 -26.12 -11.99 25.01
N LYS A 317 -26.31 -11.12 23.98
CA LYS A 317 -26.54 -11.55 22.59
C LYS A 317 -25.30 -12.25 22.02
N GLU A 318 -24.12 -11.71 22.23
CA GLU A 318 -22.86 -12.34 21.79
C GLU A 318 -22.63 -13.70 22.46
N LYS A 319 -22.83 -13.79 23.76
CA LYS A 319 -22.76 -15.07 24.49
C LYS A 319 -23.78 -16.10 23.96
N ALA A 320 -24.96 -15.67 23.57
CA ALA A 320 -25.97 -16.55 22.98
C ALA A 320 -25.58 -17.02 21.57
N LEU A 321 -24.97 -16.15 20.75
CA LEU A 321 -24.44 -16.49 19.42
C LEU A 321 -23.25 -17.45 19.51
N LEU A 322 -22.31 -17.19 20.43
CA LEU A 322 -21.18 -18.08 20.71
C LEU A 322 -21.64 -19.47 21.16
N ARG A 323 -22.62 -19.54 22.08
CA ARG A 323 -23.20 -20.83 22.52
C ARG A 323 -23.86 -21.57 21.34
N LYS A 324 -24.56 -20.84 20.46
CA LYS A 324 -25.18 -21.43 19.28
C LYS A 324 -24.15 -21.92 18.25
N ALA A 325 -23.07 -21.21 18.07
CA ALA A 325 -21.95 -21.61 17.19
C ALA A 325 -21.25 -22.86 17.73
N ILE A 326 -20.95 -22.92 19.05
CA ILE A 326 -20.35 -24.08 19.70
C ILE A 326 -21.26 -25.31 19.61
N LEU A 327 -22.57 -25.16 19.80
CA LEU A 327 -23.53 -26.26 19.66
C LEU A 327 -23.62 -26.77 18.22
N LEU A 328 -23.58 -25.88 17.21
CA LEU A 328 -23.54 -26.26 15.80
C LEU A 328 -22.26 -27.01 15.44
N GLN A 329 -21.13 -26.62 16.03
CA GLN A 329 -19.86 -27.29 15.80
C GLN A 329 -19.82 -28.69 16.44
N LEU A 330 -20.38 -28.84 17.65
CA LEU A 330 -20.51 -30.13 18.33
C LEU A 330 -21.48 -31.07 17.61
N ASP A 331 -22.57 -30.55 17.05
CA ASP A 331 -23.50 -31.35 16.22
C ASP A 331 -22.84 -31.80 14.89
N MET A 332 -22.00 -30.98 14.27
CA MET A 332 -21.24 -31.35 13.08
C MET A 332 -20.20 -32.43 13.41
N ASP A 333 -19.50 -32.33 14.53
CA ASP A 333 -18.51 -33.33 14.96
C ASP A 333 -19.19 -34.67 15.31
N ALA A 334 -20.40 -34.65 15.87
CA ALA A 334 -21.21 -35.85 16.11
C ALA A 334 -21.66 -36.55 14.82
N VAL A 335 -22.04 -35.80 13.79
CA VAL A 335 -22.42 -36.34 12.47
C VAL A 335 -21.21 -36.95 11.74
N TYR A 336 -20.01 -36.38 11.88
CA TYR A 336 -18.80 -36.95 11.31
C TYR A 336 -18.31 -38.21 12.01
N SER A 337 -18.54 -38.36 13.33
CA SER A 337 -18.18 -39.56 14.08
C SER A 337 -19.09 -40.77 13.79
N ASP A 338 -20.37 -40.54 13.47
CA ASP A 338 -21.32 -41.62 13.11
C ASP A 338 -21.12 -42.15 11.68
N THR A 339 -20.48 -41.37 10.78
CA THR A 339 -20.20 -41.83 9.40
C THR A 339 -18.96 -42.69 9.27
N THR A 340 -18.09 -42.74 10.28
CA THR A 340 -16.87 -43.56 10.27
C THR A 340 -17.05 -44.96 10.91
N THR A 341 -18.20 -45.25 11.54
CA THR A 341 -18.47 -46.54 12.20
C THR A 341 -19.34 -47.49 11.40
N SER A 342 -19.65 -47.21 10.11
CA SER A 342 -20.49 -48.07 9.27
C SER A 342 -19.78 -48.61 8.01
N LEU A 343 -18.47 -48.79 8.06
CA LEU A 343 -17.67 -49.48 7.02
C LEU A 343 -16.71 -50.44 7.73
N ASP A 344 -17.27 -51.54 8.30
CA ASP A 344 -16.61 -52.82 8.54
C ASP A 344 -17.57 -53.93 8.11
#